data_423bd9b07458a056ddc3d0bf421d1969
#
_entry.id   423bd9b07458a056ddc3d0bf421d1969
#
_cell.length_a   1.000
_cell.length_b   1.000
_cell.length_c   1.000
_cell.angle_alpha   90.00
_cell.angle_beta   90.00
_cell.angle_gamma   90.00
#
_symmetry.space_group_name_H-M   'P 1'
#
loop_
_entity.id
_entity.type
_entity.pdbx_description
1 polymer ?
#
loop_
_entity_poly.entity_id
_entity_poly.type
_entity_poly.pdbx_seq_one_letter_code
_entity_poly.pdbx_strand_id
1 'polypeptide(L)'
;DQWFWASVDYIYDHFDEFKLLLTSGENNTYQEFLHRIVELDNQCTMRYIQASRNDAISSGRLTPELGHLLSSAFYTGMFEVVIHDMPKDQAVEHIQRMRRFYTAGWRSIFFGDGGENH
;
A
#
# COMPACT_ATOMS: atom_id res chain seq x y z
N ASP A 1 -3.68 11.31 6.34
CA ASP A 1 -3.67 11.64 4.94
C ASP A 1 -5.08 11.63 4.38
N GLN A 2 -5.58 12.82 4.07
CA GLN A 2 -6.96 12.99 3.58
C GLN A 2 -7.22 12.26 2.28
N TRP A 3 -6.24 12.29 1.39
CA TRP A 3 -6.39 11.67 0.08
C TRP A 3 -6.59 10.15 0.19
N PHE A 4 -5.80 9.53 1.07
CA PHE A 4 -5.92 8.10 1.28
C PHE A 4 -7.31 7.72 1.82
N TRP A 5 -7.77 8.46 2.84
CA TRP A 5 -9.06 8.16 3.47
C TRP A 5 -10.23 8.48 2.55
N ALA A 6 -10.08 9.47 1.69
CA ALA A 6 -11.09 9.73 0.64
C ALA A 6 -11.19 8.54 -0.30
N SER A 7 -10.07 7.88 -0.60
CA SER A 7 -10.08 6.67 -1.43
C SER A 7 -10.81 5.53 -0.76
N VAL A 8 -10.60 5.35 0.55
CA VAL A 8 -11.32 4.32 1.31
C VAL A 8 -12.82 4.60 1.32
N ASP A 9 -13.20 5.87 1.52
CA ASP A 9 -14.61 6.25 1.47
C ASP A 9 -15.22 5.95 0.11
N TYR A 10 -14.50 6.27 -0.96
CA TYR A 10 -14.97 6.01 -2.32
C TYR A 10 -15.20 4.51 -2.54
N ILE A 11 -14.26 3.66 -2.08
CA ILE A 11 -14.39 2.21 -2.21
C ILE A 11 -15.67 1.73 -1.50
N TYR A 12 -15.93 2.22 -0.29
CA TYR A 12 -17.10 1.78 0.45
C TYR A 12 -18.40 2.37 -0.11
N ASP A 13 -18.36 3.55 -0.70
CA ASP A 13 -19.51 4.11 -1.41
C ASP A 13 -19.87 3.30 -2.66
N HIS A 14 -18.89 2.58 -3.21
CA HIS A 14 -19.06 1.75 -4.41
C HIS A 14 -18.68 0.30 -4.09
N PHE A 15 -19.07 -0.16 -2.91
CA PHE A 15 -18.60 -1.44 -2.37
C PHE A 15 -18.89 -2.61 -3.29
N ASP A 16 -20.11 -2.71 -3.80
CA ASP A 16 -20.49 -3.86 -4.63
C ASP A 16 -19.70 -3.91 -5.92
N GLU A 17 -19.45 -2.77 -6.53
CA GLU A 17 -18.68 -2.68 -7.76
C GLU A 17 -17.22 -3.09 -7.50
N PHE A 18 -16.64 -2.61 -6.40
CA PHE A 18 -15.27 -3.00 -6.05
C PHE A 18 -15.17 -4.47 -5.69
N LYS A 19 -16.15 -4.98 -4.95
CA LYS A 19 -16.14 -6.40 -4.63
C LYS A 19 -16.21 -7.25 -5.88
N LEU A 20 -17.04 -6.87 -6.84
CA LEU A 20 -17.12 -7.58 -8.11
C LEU A 20 -15.78 -7.52 -8.84
N LEU A 21 -15.16 -6.36 -8.91
CA LEU A 21 -13.83 -6.20 -9.53
C LEU A 21 -12.81 -7.14 -8.89
N LEU A 22 -12.79 -7.20 -7.58
CA LEU A 22 -11.77 -7.95 -6.84
C LEU A 22 -12.01 -9.46 -6.85
N THR A 23 -13.24 -9.90 -7.09
CA THR A 23 -13.62 -11.32 -6.95
C THR A 23 -14.09 -11.97 -8.24
N SER A 24 -14.24 -11.22 -9.33
CA SER A 24 -14.83 -11.78 -10.56
C SER A 24 -13.99 -12.90 -11.18
N GLY A 25 -12.69 -12.85 -11.02
CA GLY A 25 -11.80 -13.86 -11.59
C GLY A 25 -11.71 -13.87 -13.10
N GLU A 26 -12.37 -12.95 -13.78
CA GLU A 26 -12.36 -12.90 -15.23
C GLU A 26 -11.24 -12.00 -15.77
N ASN A 27 -10.55 -12.48 -16.81
CA ASN A 27 -9.60 -11.70 -17.58
C ASN A 27 -8.47 -11.07 -16.77
N ASN A 28 -8.15 -11.65 -15.61
CA ASN A 28 -7.08 -11.14 -14.74
C ASN A 28 -7.30 -9.69 -14.29
N THR A 29 -8.54 -9.25 -14.22
CA THR A 29 -8.88 -7.86 -13.91
C THR A 29 -8.29 -7.41 -12.58
N TYR A 30 -8.40 -8.26 -11.55
CA TYR A 30 -7.84 -7.93 -10.23
C TYR A 30 -6.32 -7.80 -10.30
N GLN A 31 -5.64 -8.75 -10.94
CA GLN A 31 -4.19 -8.71 -11.07
C GLN A 31 -3.71 -7.45 -11.79
N GLU A 32 -4.39 -7.06 -12.85
CA GLU A 32 -4.04 -5.85 -13.58
C GLU A 32 -4.27 -4.59 -12.75
N PHE A 33 -5.38 -4.56 -12.02
CA PHE A 33 -5.70 -3.44 -11.14
C PHE A 33 -4.66 -3.31 -10.03
N LEU A 34 -4.34 -4.42 -9.36
CA LEU A 34 -3.33 -4.44 -8.31
C LEU A 34 -1.97 -4.01 -8.84
N HIS A 35 -1.57 -4.56 -9.99
CA HIS A 35 -0.29 -4.22 -10.60
C HIS A 35 -0.17 -2.72 -10.87
N ARG A 36 -1.24 -2.12 -11.39
CA ARG A 36 -1.24 -0.69 -11.70
C ARG A 36 -1.11 0.18 -10.45
N ILE A 37 -1.81 -0.18 -9.38
CA ILE A 37 -1.72 0.55 -8.11
C ILE A 37 -0.31 0.43 -7.52
N VAL A 38 0.23 -0.78 -7.52
CA VAL A 38 1.58 -1.03 -7.00
C VAL A 38 2.62 -0.23 -7.79
N GLU A 39 2.46 -0.17 -9.10
CA GLU A 39 3.39 0.57 -9.94
C GLU A 39 3.34 2.07 -9.66
N LEU A 40 2.14 2.63 -9.50
CA LEU A 40 1.98 4.03 -9.13
C LEU A 40 2.60 4.33 -7.77
N ASP A 41 2.39 3.45 -6.80
CA ASP A 41 2.95 3.59 -5.47
C ASP A 41 4.48 3.59 -5.51
N ASN A 42 5.06 2.67 -6.28
CA ASN A 42 6.51 2.61 -6.46
C ASN A 42 7.06 3.87 -7.10
N GLN A 43 6.36 4.42 -8.09
CA GLN A 43 6.77 5.67 -8.71
C GLN A 43 6.77 6.82 -7.71
N CYS A 44 5.77 6.89 -6.85
CA CYS A 44 5.72 7.90 -5.79
C CYS A 44 6.88 7.75 -4.81
N THR A 45 7.21 6.51 -4.45
CA THR A 45 8.34 6.22 -3.57
C THR A 45 9.66 6.68 -4.19
N MET A 46 9.85 6.40 -5.48
CA MET A 46 11.07 6.82 -6.18
C MET A 46 11.19 8.33 -6.24
N ARG A 47 10.08 9.03 -6.48
CA ARG A 47 10.07 10.50 -6.48
C ARG A 47 10.45 11.05 -5.11
N TYR A 48 9.92 10.45 -4.04
CA TYR A 48 10.26 10.85 -2.68
C TYR A 48 11.76 10.69 -2.44
N ILE A 49 12.33 9.55 -2.82
CA ILE A 49 13.76 9.28 -2.63
C ILE A 49 14.61 10.29 -3.40
N GLN A 50 14.25 10.58 -4.64
CA GLN A 50 14.99 11.54 -5.45
C GLN A 50 14.88 12.96 -4.89
N ALA A 51 13.67 13.37 -4.51
CA ALA A 51 13.44 14.73 -4.03
C ALA A 51 14.09 14.99 -2.68
N SER A 52 14.11 13.98 -1.80
CA SER A 52 14.69 14.10 -0.46
C SER A 52 16.16 13.72 -0.40
N ARG A 53 16.73 13.22 -1.51
CA ARG A 53 18.09 12.69 -1.57
C ARG A 53 18.31 11.57 -0.57
N ASN A 54 17.29 10.78 -0.33
CA ASN A 54 17.34 9.66 0.59
C ASN A 54 18.27 8.57 0.05
N ASP A 55 19.02 7.93 0.92
CA ASP A 55 20.01 6.95 0.53
C ASP A 55 19.53 5.50 0.57
N ALA A 56 18.22 5.27 0.63
CA ALA A 56 17.69 3.91 0.73
C ALA A 56 18.15 3.03 -0.43
N ILE A 57 18.16 3.56 -1.65
CA ILE A 57 18.59 2.77 -2.81
C ILE A 57 20.09 2.63 -2.87
N SER A 58 20.83 3.72 -2.71
CA SER A 58 22.28 3.68 -2.81
C SER A 58 22.93 2.84 -1.72
N SER A 59 22.29 2.77 -0.55
CA SER A 59 22.78 1.93 0.55
C SER A 59 22.41 0.46 0.43
N GLY A 60 21.51 0.14 -0.49
CA GLY A 60 21.02 -1.22 -0.67
C GLY A 60 19.86 -1.61 0.24
N ARG A 61 19.35 -0.69 1.04
CA ARG A 61 18.20 -1.01 1.90
C ARG A 61 16.91 -1.20 1.10
N LEU A 62 16.81 -0.54 -0.05
CA LEU A 62 15.63 -0.66 -0.92
C LEU A 62 16.08 -1.03 -2.32
N THR A 63 15.45 -2.05 -2.89
CA THR A 63 15.60 -2.41 -4.29
C THR A 63 14.23 -2.30 -4.96
N PRO A 64 14.18 -2.21 -6.31
CA PRO A 64 12.89 -2.21 -7.00
C PRO A 64 12.05 -3.44 -6.64
N GLU A 65 12.67 -4.59 -6.51
CA GLU A 65 11.98 -5.83 -6.15
C GLU A 65 11.36 -5.76 -4.77
N LEU A 66 12.11 -5.26 -3.79
CA LEU A 66 11.59 -5.13 -2.42
C LEU A 66 10.44 -4.13 -2.37
N GLY A 67 10.57 -3.01 -3.07
CA GLY A 67 9.50 -2.02 -3.14
C GLY A 67 8.22 -2.62 -3.70
N HIS A 68 8.34 -3.40 -4.76
CA HIS A 68 7.20 -4.08 -5.36
C HIS A 68 6.55 -5.05 -4.36
N LEU A 69 7.35 -5.85 -3.68
CA LEU A 69 6.82 -6.82 -2.71
C LEU A 69 6.08 -6.15 -1.56
N LEU A 70 6.64 -5.08 -1.03
CA LEU A 70 6.02 -4.36 0.10
C LEU A 70 4.72 -3.67 -0.30
N SER A 71 4.71 -3.00 -1.44
CA SER A 71 3.50 -2.36 -1.94
C SER A 71 2.41 -3.39 -2.25
N SER A 72 2.79 -4.47 -2.91
CA SER A 72 1.85 -5.55 -3.25
C SER A 72 1.23 -6.14 -1.98
N ALA A 73 2.04 -6.39 -0.96
CA ALA A 73 1.56 -6.94 0.30
C ALA A 73 0.56 -6.00 0.97
N PHE A 74 0.86 -4.70 0.99
CA PHE A 74 -0.03 -3.72 1.61
C PHE A 74 -1.38 -3.67 0.89
N TYR A 75 -1.37 -3.50 -0.42
CA TYR A 75 -2.63 -3.36 -1.17
C TYR A 75 -3.43 -4.64 -1.20
N THR A 76 -2.77 -5.79 -1.30
CA THR A 76 -3.45 -7.08 -1.20
C THR A 76 -4.17 -7.20 0.14
N GLY A 77 -3.48 -6.86 1.24
CA GLY A 77 -4.09 -6.89 2.56
C GLY A 77 -5.25 -5.91 2.70
N MET A 78 -5.09 -4.72 2.13
CA MET A 78 -6.14 -3.70 2.19
C MET A 78 -7.40 -4.16 1.44
N PHE A 79 -7.23 -4.79 0.27
CA PHE A 79 -8.39 -5.24 -0.50
C PHE A 79 -9.09 -6.44 0.12
N GLU A 80 -8.41 -7.18 1.01
CA GLU A 80 -9.04 -8.29 1.73
C GLU A 80 -10.25 -7.83 2.55
N VAL A 81 -10.25 -6.59 3.03
CA VAL A 81 -11.40 -6.09 3.80
C VAL A 81 -12.68 -6.05 2.95
N VAL A 82 -12.54 -5.75 1.66
CA VAL A 82 -13.66 -5.75 0.72
C VAL A 82 -14.06 -7.19 0.37
N ILE A 83 -13.05 -8.01 0.04
CA ILE A 83 -13.28 -9.40 -0.37
C ILE A 83 -14.04 -10.17 0.72
N HIS A 84 -13.75 -9.89 1.98
CA HIS A 84 -14.37 -10.58 3.12
C HIS A 84 -15.58 -9.83 3.69
N ASP A 85 -16.11 -8.84 2.98
CA ASP A 85 -17.34 -8.12 3.39
C ASP A 85 -17.21 -7.44 4.75
N MET A 86 -16.03 -6.95 5.08
CA MET A 86 -15.83 -6.28 6.36
C MET A 86 -16.59 -4.96 6.40
N PRO A 87 -17.38 -4.68 7.46
CA PRO A 87 -18.04 -3.40 7.59
C PRO A 87 -17.05 -2.24 7.62
N LYS A 88 -17.45 -1.08 7.12
CA LYS A 88 -16.57 0.06 6.95
C LYS A 88 -15.86 0.47 8.24
N ASP A 89 -16.58 0.52 9.36
CA ASP A 89 -15.98 0.95 10.62
C ASP A 89 -14.86 0.01 11.08
N GLN A 90 -15.06 -1.30 10.93
CA GLN A 90 -14.01 -2.28 11.23
C GLN A 90 -12.85 -2.19 10.24
N ALA A 91 -13.18 -2.01 8.97
CA ALA A 91 -12.15 -1.89 7.93
C ALA A 91 -11.25 -0.69 8.18
N VAL A 92 -11.83 0.45 8.53
CA VAL A 92 -11.06 1.67 8.82
C VAL A 92 -10.11 1.42 9.98
N GLU A 93 -10.57 0.76 11.04
CA GLU A 93 -9.71 0.46 12.18
C GLU A 93 -8.53 -0.44 11.79
N HIS A 94 -8.79 -1.50 11.04
CA HIS A 94 -7.72 -2.39 10.59
C HIS A 94 -6.75 -1.72 9.63
N ILE A 95 -7.27 -0.93 8.72
CA ILE A 95 -6.42 -0.21 7.75
C ILE A 95 -5.54 0.81 8.48
N GLN A 96 -6.05 1.49 9.50
CA GLN A 96 -5.23 2.40 10.30
C GLN A 96 -4.04 1.67 10.93
N ARG A 97 -4.29 0.48 11.49
CA ARG A 97 -3.22 -0.32 12.10
C ARG A 97 -2.23 -0.83 11.06
N MET A 98 -2.71 -1.26 9.91
CA MET A 98 -1.84 -1.66 8.82
C MET A 98 -0.94 -0.52 8.36
N ARG A 99 -1.49 0.68 8.23
CA ARG A 99 -0.69 1.84 7.83
C ARG A 99 0.40 2.16 8.84
N ARG A 100 0.09 2.06 10.13
CA ARG A 100 1.11 2.27 11.17
C ARG A 100 2.21 1.23 11.07
N PHE A 101 1.82 -0.02 10.87
CA PHE A 101 2.77 -1.12 10.73
C PHE A 101 3.71 -0.89 9.55
N TYR A 102 3.14 -0.58 8.38
CA TYR A 102 3.93 -0.35 7.17
C TYR A 102 4.75 0.93 7.26
N THR A 103 4.21 1.98 7.87
CA THR A 103 4.96 3.22 8.06
C THR A 103 6.20 2.99 8.91
N ALA A 104 6.08 2.23 9.99
CA ALA A 104 7.25 1.91 10.83
C ALA A 104 8.29 1.11 10.05
N GLY A 105 7.83 0.13 9.26
CA GLY A 105 8.73 -0.64 8.42
C GLY A 105 9.42 0.20 7.36
N TRP A 106 8.67 1.08 6.69
CA TRP A 106 9.23 1.98 5.68
C TRP A 106 10.25 2.95 6.28
N ARG A 107 10.01 3.41 7.52
CA ARG A 107 10.99 4.26 8.19
C ARG A 107 12.32 3.55 8.36
N SER A 108 12.29 2.26 8.68
CA SER A 108 13.54 1.49 8.80
C SER A 108 14.27 1.39 7.46
N ILE A 109 13.53 1.32 6.37
CA ILE A 109 14.11 1.28 5.02
C ILE A 109 14.71 2.64 4.66
N PHE A 110 13.98 3.72 4.88
CA PHE A 110 14.44 5.06 4.50
C PHE A 110 15.59 5.53 5.37
N PHE A 111 15.60 5.22 6.66
CA PHE A 111 16.57 5.81 7.59
C PHE A 111 17.50 4.80 8.24
N GLY A 112 17.28 3.50 8.02
CA GLY A 112 18.10 2.46 8.61
C GLY A 112 17.79 2.23 10.08
N ASP A 113 18.23 1.08 10.59
CA ASP A 113 17.97 0.70 11.98
C ASP A 113 18.93 1.37 12.96
N GLY A 114 20.13 1.71 12.51
CA GLY A 114 21.13 2.29 13.38
C GLY A 114 20.74 3.64 13.95
N GLY A 115 19.92 4.41 13.24
CA GLY A 115 19.48 5.71 13.69
C GLY A 115 18.43 5.68 14.77
N GLU A 116 17.88 4.52 15.06
CA GLU A 116 16.76 4.37 15.97
C GLU A 116 17.15 3.91 17.36
N ASN A 117 18.38 3.51 17.55
CA ASN A 117 18.86 2.94 18.81
C ASN A 117 19.36 3.98 19.78
N HIS A 118 18.73 5.13 19.78
CA HIS A 118 19.30 6.24 20.55
C HIS A 118 18.28 6.92 21.42
#